data_76d83aa3b53b8c3d98ada06ae38920b0
#
_entry.id   76d83aa3b53b8c3d98ada06ae38920b0
#
_cell.length_a   1.000
_cell.length_b   1.000
_cell.length_c   1.000
_cell.angle_alpha   90.00
_cell.angle_beta   90.00
_cell.angle_gamma   90.00
#
_symmetry.space_group_name_H-M   'P 1'
#
loop_
_entity.id
_entity.type
_entity.pdbx_description
1 polymer ?
#
loop_
_entity_poly.entity_id
_entity_poly.type
_entity_poly.pdbx_seq_one_letter_code
_entity_poly.pdbx_strand_id
1 'polypeptide(L)' 'MLDTENQSMKDIALEACLCSEEQLNEIVEDHIRLGSSIKDLLIDFQLASEKEILNAIGKKMGFPVMDLKE' A
#
# COMPACT_ATOMS: atom_id res chain seq x y z
N MET A 1 -16.14 2.02 5.23
CA MET A 1 -15.18 2.92 5.88
C MET A 1 -13.88 2.20 6.15
N LEU A 2 -12.77 2.85 5.87
CA LEU A 2 -11.47 2.24 6.10
C LEU A 2 -11.03 2.45 7.54
N ASP A 3 -10.40 1.43 8.11
CA ASP A 3 -9.77 1.62 9.41
C ASP A 3 -8.45 2.37 9.23
N THR A 4 -7.79 2.70 10.34
CA THR A 4 -6.60 3.53 10.30
C THR A 4 -5.50 2.90 9.45
N GLU A 5 -5.32 1.59 9.58
CA GLU A 5 -4.26 0.90 8.89
C GLU A 5 -4.45 0.94 7.38
N ASN A 6 -5.67 0.67 6.92
CA ASN A 6 -5.95 0.67 5.49
C ASN A 6 -5.98 2.09 4.93
N GLN A 7 -6.41 3.05 5.73
CA GLN A 7 -6.36 4.43 5.32
C GLN A 7 -4.91 4.86 5.08
N SER A 8 -4.01 4.49 6.00
CA SER A 8 -2.59 4.79 5.84
C SER A 8 -2.03 4.10 4.61
N MET A 9 -2.43 2.87 4.37
CA MET A 9 -1.95 2.13 3.20
C MET A 9 -2.38 2.81 1.92
N LYS A 10 -3.61 3.32 1.89
CA LYS A 10 -4.12 4.05 0.74
C LYS A 10 -3.26 5.29 0.47
N ASP A 11 -2.97 6.06 1.51
CA ASP A 11 -2.15 7.24 1.38
C ASP A 11 -0.75 6.90 0.89
N ILE A 12 -0.18 5.84 1.45
CA ILE A 12 1.16 5.40 1.07
C ILE A 12 1.21 5.00 -0.39
N ALA A 13 0.20 4.29 -0.85
CA ALA A 13 0.15 3.86 -2.24
C ALA A 13 0.14 5.06 -3.19
N LEU A 14 -0.61 6.11 -2.83
CA LEU A 14 -0.65 7.30 -3.65
C LEU A 14 0.66 8.05 -3.62
N GLU A 15 1.25 8.22 -2.43
CA GLU A 15 2.48 8.98 -2.30
C GLU A 15 3.66 8.30 -2.97
N ALA A 16 3.70 6.98 -2.87
CA ALA A 16 4.80 6.22 -3.47
C ALA A 16 4.55 5.89 -4.93
N CYS A 17 3.41 6.30 -5.46
CA CYS A 17 3.03 6.03 -6.84
C CYS A 17 3.02 4.53 -7.14
N LEU A 18 2.57 3.75 -6.17
CA LEU A 18 2.48 2.31 -6.36
C LEU A 18 1.37 1.95 -7.35
N CYS A 19 0.36 2.79 -7.43
CA CYS A 19 -0.72 2.59 -8.38
C CYS A 19 -1.36 3.93 -8.69
N SER A 20 -2.16 3.96 -9.74
CA SER A 20 -2.88 5.18 -10.08
C SER A 20 -4.09 5.33 -9.18
N GLU A 21 -4.65 6.54 -9.19
CA GLU A 21 -5.83 6.82 -8.38
C GLU A 21 -6.99 5.92 -8.76
N GLU A 22 -7.16 5.67 -10.05
CA GLU A 22 -8.23 4.80 -10.52
C GLU A 22 -8.02 3.37 -10.02
N GLN A 23 -6.81 2.88 -10.11
CA GLN A 23 -6.51 1.55 -9.61
C GLN A 23 -6.72 1.45 -8.11
N LEU A 24 -6.34 2.49 -7.40
CA LEU A 24 -6.52 2.50 -5.96
C LEU A 24 -7.99 2.49 -5.59
N ASN A 25 -8.82 3.21 -6.34
CA ASN A 25 -10.26 3.19 -6.10
C ASN A 25 -10.82 1.77 -6.25
N GLU A 26 -10.37 1.04 -7.26
CA GLU A 26 -10.80 -0.33 -7.44
C GLU A 26 -10.37 -1.20 -6.28
N ILE A 27 -9.15 -0.97 -5.80
CA ILE A 27 -8.64 -1.74 -4.68
C ILE A 27 -9.44 -1.45 -3.42
N VAL A 28 -9.79 -0.19 -3.18
CA VAL A 28 -10.59 0.17 -2.03
C VAL A 28 -11.96 -0.48 -2.10
N GLU A 29 -12.56 -0.50 -3.28
CA GLU A 29 -13.85 -1.15 -3.45
C GLU A 29 -13.76 -2.65 -3.17
N ASP A 30 -12.71 -3.28 -3.66
CA ASP A 30 -12.50 -4.69 -3.40
C ASP A 30 -12.25 -4.94 -1.92
N HIS A 31 -11.50 -4.05 -1.27
CA HIS A 31 -11.26 -4.18 0.16
C HIS A 31 -12.58 -4.17 0.93
N ILE A 32 -13.48 -3.28 0.59
CA ILE A 32 -14.77 -3.19 1.26
C ILE A 32 -15.62 -4.41 0.95
N ARG A 33 -15.59 -4.85 -0.30
CA ARG A 33 -16.44 -5.95 -0.74
C ARG A 33 -15.95 -7.31 -0.27
N LEU A 34 -14.65 -7.55 -0.37
CA LEU A 34 -14.06 -8.86 -0.09
C LEU A 34 -13.52 -8.98 1.33
N GLY A 35 -13.24 -7.86 1.96
CA GLY A 35 -12.64 -7.89 3.29
C GLY A 35 -11.14 -8.09 3.31
N SER A 36 -10.51 -8.14 2.13
CA SER A 36 -9.06 -8.27 2.06
C SER A 36 -8.41 -6.92 2.35
N SER A 37 -7.20 -6.95 2.91
CA SER A 37 -6.51 -5.70 3.20
C SER A 37 -6.04 -5.05 1.90
N ILE A 38 -5.87 -3.73 1.95
CA ILE A 38 -5.40 -3.00 0.77
C ILE A 38 -4.01 -3.46 0.38
N LYS A 39 -3.16 -3.75 1.36
CA LYS A 39 -1.82 -4.27 1.10
C LYS A 39 -1.91 -5.58 0.31
N ASP A 40 -2.76 -6.48 0.75
CA ASP A 40 -2.90 -7.77 0.06
C ASP A 40 -3.39 -7.58 -1.35
N LEU A 41 -4.33 -6.66 -1.56
CA LEU A 41 -4.85 -6.41 -2.89
C LEU A 41 -3.82 -5.81 -3.81
N LEU A 42 -2.97 -4.93 -3.29
CA LEU A 42 -1.89 -4.37 -4.08
C LEU A 42 -0.95 -5.46 -4.59
N ILE A 43 -0.65 -6.42 -3.74
CA ILE A 43 0.21 -7.53 -4.12
C ILE A 43 -0.53 -8.46 -5.09
N ASP A 44 -1.78 -8.74 -4.82
CA ASP A 44 -2.59 -9.63 -5.66
C ASP A 44 -2.73 -9.08 -7.07
N PHE A 45 -2.93 -7.78 -7.18
CA PHE A 45 -3.08 -7.12 -8.48
C PHE A 45 -1.72 -6.88 -9.15
N GLN A 46 -0.63 -7.25 -8.47
CA GLN A 46 0.72 -7.07 -8.97
C GLN A 46 1.05 -5.60 -9.23
N LEU A 47 0.41 -4.73 -8.47
CA LEU A 47 0.69 -3.30 -8.55
C LEU A 47 1.92 -2.94 -7.71
N ALA A 48 2.21 -3.73 -6.69
CA ALA A 48 3.36 -3.49 -5.82
C ALA A 48 3.76 -4.81 -5.20
N SER A 49 5.04 -4.95 -4.94
CA SER A 49 5.54 -6.11 -4.21
C SER A 49 5.57 -5.79 -2.72
N GLU A 50 5.68 -6.83 -1.92
CA GLU A 50 5.78 -6.64 -0.47
C GLU A 50 6.95 -5.75 -0.12
N LYS A 51 8.06 -5.93 -0.80
CA LYS A 51 9.24 -5.12 -0.55
C LYS A 51 8.99 -3.65 -0.86
N GLU A 52 8.31 -3.37 -1.96
CA GLU A 52 7.99 -1.99 -2.32
C GLU A 52 7.06 -1.37 -1.29
N ILE A 53 6.10 -2.14 -0.82
CA ILE A 53 5.17 -1.63 0.18
C ILE A 53 5.90 -1.33 1.48
N LEU A 54 6.79 -2.22 1.91
CA LEU A 54 7.55 -1.99 3.13
C LEU A 54 8.44 -0.76 3.03
N ASN A 55 9.07 -0.56 1.87
CA ASN A 55 9.88 0.62 1.65
C ASN A 55 9.03 1.89 1.73
N ALA A 56 7.86 1.86 1.13
CA ALA A 56 6.98 3.01 1.15
C ALA A 56 6.51 3.32 2.56
N ILE A 57 6.20 2.28 3.33
CA ILE A 57 5.79 2.46 4.73
C ILE A 57 6.92 3.08 5.53
N GLY A 58 8.13 2.60 5.33
CA GLY A 58 9.28 3.14 6.02
C GLY A 58 9.48 4.62 5.73
N LYS A 59 9.35 5.01 4.46
CA LYS A 59 9.48 6.41 4.08
C LYS A 59 8.38 7.25 4.71
N LYS A 60 7.16 6.75 4.70
CA LYS A 60 6.02 7.49 5.23
C LYS A 60 6.19 7.71 6.73
N MET A 61 6.66 6.68 7.43
CA MET A 61 6.81 6.74 8.88
C MET A 61 8.08 7.48 9.30
N GLY A 62 8.95 7.79 8.35
CA GLY A 62 10.20 8.46 8.68
C GLY A 62 11.27 7.54 9.22
N PHE A 63 11.08 6.24 9.15
CA PHE A 63 12.09 5.28 9.56
C PHE A 63 13.18 5.17 8.51
N PRO A 64 14.43 5.04 8.91
CA PRO A 64 15.48 4.77 7.94
C PRO A 64 15.27 3.39 7.35
N VAL A 65 15.27 3.35 6.03
CA VAL A 65 15.19 2.07 5.33
C VAL A 65 16.58 1.48 5.31
N MET A 66 16.78 0.42 6.08
CA MET A 66 18.08 -0.23 6.18
C MET A 66 18.21 -1.23 5.06
N ASP A 67 18.99 -0.84 4.16
CA ASP A 67 19.33 -1.82 3.16
C ASP A 67 20.46 -2.64 3.60
N LEU A 68 20.79 -2.81 3.78
CA LEU A 68 21.90 -3.19 4.24
C LEU A 68 22.85 -3.76 3.52
N LYS A 69 23.07 -3.35 3.34
CA LYS A 69 23.76 -3.56 2.95
C LYS A 69 24.51 -3.85 3.06
N GLU A 70 24.64 -3.82 3.15
CA GLU A 70 25.04 -3.72 3.22
C GLU A 70 25.40 -3.82 3.30
#